data_8223bb09b684c490e9fa78116ee71f0e
#
_entry.id   8223bb09b684c490e9fa78116ee71f0e
#
_cell.length_a   1.000
_cell.length_b   1.000
_cell.length_c   1.000
_cell.angle_alpha   90.00
_cell.angle_beta   90.00
_cell.angle_gamma   90.00
#
_symmetry.space_group_name_H-M   'P 1'
#
loop_
_entity.id
_entity.type
_entity.pdbx_description
1 polymer ?
#
loop_
_entity_poly.entity_id
_entity_poly.type
_entity_poly.pdbx_seq_one_letter_code
_entity_poly.pdbx_strand_id
1 'polypeptide(L)'
;MIQNISEFSKKLDVSEESIKQFIQDFDLEISDCLSPNLNITQNFERFAIENQEFLKKYDEDLNKEKTADDISKRIHQPKEKIEQIIQDQFPNIYDNGIYKSSISTFGIDNQLGGNYQFIYNYFGDKTELKQRDFIGYRDLFFYISDMLEPFLNPEQSENWGIQKAAGIIVYGPPGSGKIFWAKKIAEMIDFDFFEIRKSQLKSILVNDKKTSFDEYLSQILKKDKVILFLENFDEIMMQRQERQIINSDHEDVKESTLHNIEKFEKENIVMIGSAKELIGIEPEILAPGRFDVLIPVFPPNKQERAEMLLFNMTKNLNENATLLKILKNNKADQIPFWKETAEKMKVFSNTMLVDFTQSLKKRIRSLYMKNKTEGIQISQVILDASLKESASKLTGEYLNNVQQFLSEAEDNSYDRFAARIEDLKQELETYKAKDEPIRTIGFHINEE
;
A
#
# COMPACT_ATOMS: atom_id res chain seq x y z
N MET A 1 -16.02 15.81 -20.40
CA MET A 1 -15.19 14.78 -21.07
C MET A 1 -14.34 14.13 -19.98
N ILE A 2 -14.27 12.82 -19.96
CA ILE A 2 -13.39 12.08 -19.04
C ILE A 2 -11.98 12.34 -19.53
N GLN A 3 -11.11 12.94 -18.70
CA GLN A 3 -9.72 13.27 -19.05
C GLN A 3 -8.77 12.50 -18.12
N ASN A 4 -7.72 11.91 -18.69
CA ASN A 4 -6.63 11.35 -17.90
C ASN A 4 -5.78 12.48 -17.30
N ILE A 5 -4.87 12.15 -16.37
CA ILE A 5 -4.00 13.14 -15.68
C ILE A 5 -3.19 13.93 -16.70
N SER A 6 -2.66 13.27 -17.75
CA SER A 6 -1.82 13.89 -18.79
C SER A 6 -2.56 14.94 -19.62
N GLU A 7 -3.78 14.64 -20.05
CA GLU A 7 -4.61 15.62 -20.77
C GLU A 7 -5.02 16.79 -19.89
N PHE A 8 -5.31 16.48 -18.63
CA PHE A 8 -5.74 17.48 -17.67
C PHE A 8 -4.60 18.41 -17.25
N SER A 9 -3.39 17.89 -17.05
CA SER A 9 -2.20 18.67 -16.76
C SER A 9 -1.90 19.70 -17.85
N LYS A 10 -1.98 19.28 -19.11
CA LYS A 10 -1.84 20.19 -20.27
C LYS A 10 -2.90 21.27 -20.31
N LYS A 11 -4.14 20.95 -19.95
CA LYS A 11 -5.26 21.91 -19.90
C LYS A 11 -5.06 22.99 -18.82
N LEU A 12 -4.48 22.59 -17.66
CA LEU A 12 -4.21 23.50 -16.54
C LEU A 12 -2.89 24.24 -16.69
N ASP A 13 -2.02 23.81 -17.62
CA ASP A 13 -0.66 24.30 -17.78
C ASP A 13 0.17 24.10 -16.49
N VAL A 14 0.15 22.84 -15.98
CA VAL A 14 0.93 22.34 -14.84
C VAL A 14 1.48 20.96 -15.17
N SER A 15 2.52 20.50 -14.47
CA SER A 15 3.07 19.16 -14.70
C SER A 15 2.17 18.05 -14.09
N GLU A 16 2.24 16.87 -14.67
CA GLU A 16 1.54 15.69 -14.11
C GLU A 16 2.03 15.38 -12.69
N GLU A 17 3.34 15.49 -12.49
CA GLU A 17 3.98 15.26 -11.20
C GLU A 17 3.43 16.20 -10.12
N SER A 18 3.19 17.47 -10.47
CA SER A 18 2.60 18.43 -9.55
C SER A 18 1.18 18.07 -9.13
N ILE A 19 0.38 17.47 -10.01
CA ILE A 19 -0.96 17.00 -9.66
C ILE A 19 -0.86 15.82 -8.68
N LYS A 20 0.01 14.85 -8.96
CA LYS A 20 0.22 13.67 -8.11
C LYS A 20 0.76 14.08 -6.74
N GLN A 21 1.77 14.95 -6.73
CA GLN A 21 2.38 15.43 -5.49
C GLN A 21 1.41 16.28 -4.67
N PHE A 22 0.57 17.10 -5.32
CA PHE A 22 -0.47 17.87 -4.66
C PHE A 22 -1.46 16.97 -3.89
N ILE A 23 -1.91 15.87 -4.51
CA ILE A 23 -2.80 14.90 -3.87
C ILE A 23 -2.11 14.27 -2.65
N GLN A 24 -0.80 14.01 -2.72
CA GLN A 24 -0.01 13.47 -1.61
C GLN A 24 0.23 14.50 -0.49
N ASP A 25 0.70 15.68 -0.82
CA ASP A 25 1.07 16.74 0.14
C ASP A 25 -0.12 17.23 0.97
N PHE A 26 -1.29 17.27 0.36
CA PHE A 26 -2.54 17.62 1.05
C PHE A 26 -3.32 16.40 1.51
N ASP A 27 -2.77 15.19 1.32
CA ASP A 27 -3.29 13.92 1.80
C ASP A 27 -4.76 13.72 1.38
N LEU A 28 -5.07 14.08 0.12
CA LEU A 28 -6.43 13.99 -0.41
C LEU A 28 -6.81 12.52 -0.66
N GLU A 29 -8.10 12.23 -0.57
CA GLU A 29 -8.60 10.92 -0.94
C GLU A 29 -8.48 10.71 -2.45
N ILE A 30 -7.87 9.61 -2.86
CA ILE A 30 -7.65 9.32 -4.29
C ILE A 30 -8.99 9.22 -5.02
N SER A 31 -10.00 8.60 -4.43
CA SER A 31 -11.34 8.49 -5.03
C SER A 31 -12.06 9.82 -5.22
N ASP A 32 -11.70 10.87 -4.46
CA ASP A 32 -12.20 12.22 -4.68
C ASP A 32 -11.50 12.90 -5.85
N CYS A 33 -10.28 12.48 -6.17
CA CYS A 33 -9.42 13.10 -7.19
C CYS A 33 -9.38 12.31 -8.51
N LEU A 34 -9.34 10.98 -8.41
CA LEU A 34 -9.16 10.06 -9.53
C LEU A 34 -10.22 8.95 -9.50
N SER A 35 -10.76 8.62 -10.67
CA SER A 35 -11.60 7.44 -10.86
C SER A 35 -10.75 6.16 -10.80
N PRO A 36 -11.36 4.96 -10.69
CA PRO A 36 -10.62 3.69 -10.76
C PRO A 36 -9.68 3.57 -11.96
N ASN A 37 -10.08 4.08 -13.12
CA ASN A 37 -9.29 4.07 -14.36
C ASN A 37 -8.38 5.30 -14.49
N LEU A 38 -7.97 5.91 -13.38
CA LEU A 38 -7.04 7.04 -13.28
C LEU A 38 -7.45 8.31 -14.05
N ASN A 39 -8.72 8.42 -14.40
CA ASN A 39 -9.24 9.66 -14.96
C ASN A 39 -9.59 10.65 -13.85
N ILE A 40 -9.40 11.92 -14.13
CA ILE A 40 -9.74 13.02 -13.22
C ILE A 40 -11.23 12.98 -12.91
N THR A 41 -11.60 13.04 -11.64
CA THR A 41 -13.00 13.15 -11.22
C THR A 41 -13.56 14.55 -11.51
N GLN A 42 -14.87 14.64 -11.68
CA GLN A 42 -15.52 15.95 -11.84
C GLN A 42 -15.31 16.85 -10.62
N ASN A 43 -15.15 16.25 -9.44
CA ASN A 43 -14.91 16.98 -8.20
C ASN A 43 -13.54 17.65 -8.23
N PHE A 44 -12.49 16.90 -8.56
CA PHE A 44 -11.15 17.44 -8.67
C PHE A 44 -11.00 18.41 -9.85
N GLU A 45 -11.61 18.11 -11.01
CA GLU A 45 -11.61 19.02 -12.17
C GLU A 45 -12.17 20.41 -11.80
N ARG A 46 -13.30 20.45 -11.10
CA ARG A 46 -13.90 21.71 -10.67
C ARG A 46 -13.02 22.47 -9.69
N PHE A 47 -12.51 21.78 -8.66
CA PHE A 47 -11.56 22.36 -7.70
C PHE A 47 -10.36 22.99 -8.40
N ALA A 48 -9.75 22.23 -9.32
CA ALA A 48 -8.53 22.64 -10.01
C ALA A 48 -8.76 23.85 -10.93
N ILE A 49 -9.91 23.92 -11.59
CA ILE A 49 -10.29 25.09 -12.40
C ILE A 49 -10.53 26.32 -11.52
N GLU A 50 -11.26 26.17 -10.42
CA GLU A 50 -11.53 27.26 -9.46
C GLU A 50 -10.24 27.77 -8.76
N ASN A 51 -9.23 26.92 -8.61
CA ASN A 51 -7.98 27.21 -7.92
C ASN A 51 -6.74 27.14 -8.84
N GLN A 52 -6.90 27.38 -10.14
CA GLN A 52 -5.83 27.23 -11.13
C GLN A 52 -4.57 28.06 -10.80
N GLU A 53 -4.73 29.28 -10.32
CA GLU A 53 -3.59 30.14 -9.92
C GLU A 53 -2.80 29.55 -8.75
N PHE A 54 -3.47 28.89 -7.82
CA PHE A 54 -2.81 28.22 -6.72
C PHE A 54 -2.03 27.00 -7.22
N LEU A 55 -2.64 26.17 -8.07
CA LEU A 55 -1.97 25.00 -8.65
C LEU A 55 -0.75 25.38 -9.51
N LYS A 56 -0.81 26.48 -10.27
CA LYS A 56 0.35 26.98 -11.00
C LYS A 56 1.49 27.41 -10.07
N LYS A 57 1.19 28.14 -9.00
CA LYS A 57 2.18 28.52 -7.99
C LYS A 57 2.75 27.30 -7.27
N TYR A 58 1.95 26.27 -7.06
CA TYR A 58 2.38 25.01 -6.49
C TYR A 58 3.36 24.29 -7.45
N ASP A 59 3.01 24.20 -8.76
CA ASP A 59 3.85 23.62 -9.80
C ASP A 59 5.19 24.38 -9.95
N GLU A 60 5.16 25.70 -10.00
CA GLU A 60 6.37 26.56 -10.03
C GLU A 60 7.25 26.32 -8.80
N ASP A 61 6.66 26.18 -7.61
CA ASP A 61 7.39 25.92 -6.38
C ASP A 61 7.98 24.51 -6.37
N LEU A 62 7.23 23.51 -6.78
CA LEU A 62 7.70 22.11 -6.83
C LEU A 62 8.90 21.95 -7.76
N ASN A 63 8.86 22.61 -8.92
CA ASN A 63 9.89 22.51 -9.95
C ASN A 63 11.12 23.42 -9.70
N LYS A 64 11.09 24.25 -8.66
CA LYS A 64 12.18 25.18 -8.35
C LYS A 64 13.18 24.54 -7.38
N GLU A 65 14.47 24.65 -7.69
CA GLU A 65 15.53 24.34 -6.74
C GLU A 65 15.46 25.28 -5.53
N LYS A 66 15.56 24.72 -4.32
CA LYS A 66 15.46 25.47 -3.07
C LYS A 66 16.27 24.81 -1.95
N THR A 67 16.62 25.60 -0.95
CA THR A 67 17.28 25.12 0.27
C THR A 67 16.31 25.12 1.43
N ALA A 68 16.63 24.42 2.53
CA ALA A 68 15.85 24.50 3.77
C ALA A 68 15.75 25.93 4.30
N ASP A 69 16.77 26.75 4.06
CA ASP A 69 16.79 28.17 4.45
C ASP A 69 15.80 29.01 3.63
N ASP A 70 15.65 28.71 2.32
CA ASP A 70 14.67 29.37 1.45
C ASP A 70 13.24 29.03 1.89
N ILE A 71 13.00 27.76 2.21
CA ILE A 71 11.71 27.29 2.72
C ILE A 71 11.41 27.94 4.07
N SER A 72 12.39 27.93 5.02
CA SER A 72 12.26 28.53 6.35
C SER A 72 11.88 30.01 6.28
N LYS A 73 12.54 30.79 5.44
CA LYS A 73 12.23 32.20 5.22
C LYS A 73 10.83 32.43 4.66
N ARG A 74 10.37 31.53 3.78
CA ARG A 74 9.08 31.68 3.10
C ARG A 74 7.89 31.34 3.99
N ILE A 75 8.01 30.28 4.81
CA ILE A 75 6.90 29.83 5.70
C ILE A 75 7.07 30.30 7.16
N HIS A 76 8.14 31.06 7.47
CA HIS A 76 8.44 31.57 8.81
C HIS A 76 8.52 30.50 9.89
N GLN A 77 9.08 29.34 9.56
CA GLN A 77 9.28 28.21 10.47
C GLN A 77 10.77 27.94 10.72
N PRO A 78 11.17 27.39 11.89
CA PRO A 78 12.56 27.07 12.19
C PRO A 78 13.16 26.11 11.17
N LYS A 79 14.38 26.42 10.71
CA LYS A 79 15.09 25.63 9.70
C LYS A 79 15.29 24.17 10.12
N GLU A 80 15.58 23.96 11.41
CA GLU A 80 15.82 22.63 11.98
C GLU A 80 14.59 21.72 11.85
N LYS A 81 13.38 22.27 11.99
CA LYS A 81 12.14 21.50 11.78
C LYS A 81 11.94 21.12 10.33
N ILE A 82 12.30 22.02 9.41
CA ILE A 82 12.18 21.78 7.98
C ILE A 82 13.20 20.72 7.55
N GLU A 83 14.43 20.83 7.99
CA GLU A 83 15.48 19.84 7.73
C GLU A 83 15.09 18.46 8.27
N GLN A 84 14.48 18.40 9.45
CA GLN A 84 13.98 17.14 10.01
C GLN A 84 12.87 16.53 9.14
N ILE A 85 11.87 17.30 8.71
CA ILE A 85 10.80 16.82 7.83
C ILE A 85 11.37 16.32 6.50
N ILE A 86 12.30 17.07 5.91
CA ILE A 86 12.93 16.70 4.64
C ILE A 86 13.78 15.45 4.81
N GLN A 87 14.52 15.33 5.88
CA GLN A 87 15.34 14.15 6.18
C GLN A 87 14.46 12.91 6.42
N ASP A 88 13.33 13.07 7.10
CA ASP A 88 12.40 11.98 7.37
C ASP A 88 11.67 11.49 6.10
N GLN A 89 11.37 12.39 5.18
CA GLN A 89 10.61 12.06 3.96
C GLN A 89 11.48 11.78 2.73
N PHE A 90 12.66 12.37 2.66
CA PHE A 90 13.54 12.34 1.50
C PHE A 90 15.02 12.13 1.90
N PRO A 91 15.35 11.03 2.57
CA PRO A 91 16.68 10.81 3.15
C PRO A 91 17.82 10.84 2.11
N ASN A 92 17.57 10.54 0.84
CA ASN A 92 18.57 10.57 -0.23
C ASN A 92 18.83 11.94 -0.86
N ILE A 93 18.01 12.94 -0.56
CA ILE A 93 18.15 14.27 -1.18
C ILE A 93 19.13 15.17 -0.40
N TYR A 94 19.66 14.68 0.71
CA TYR A 94 20.41 15.46 1.69
C TYR A 94 21.88 15.81 1.29
N ASP A 95 22.35 15.40 0.12
CA ASP A 95 23.81 15.38 -0.15
C ASP A 95 24.46 16.75 -0.43
N ASN A 96 23.72 17.83 -0.72
CA ASN A 96 24.32 19.15 -1.02
C ASN A 96 23.51 20.37 -0.52
N GLY A 97 22.50 20.20 0.31
CA GLY A 97 21.70 21.32 0.84
C GLY A 97 20.79 22.02 -0.18
N ILE A 98 20.75 21.55 -1.41
CA ILE A 98 19.86 22.03 -2.48
C ILE A 98 18.87 20.93 -2.81
N TYR A 99 17.59 21.24 -2.67
CA TYR A 99 16.50 20.29 -2.95
C TYR A 99 15.96 20.54 -4.35
N LYS A 100 15.97 19.49 -5.17
CA LYS A 100 15.39 19.51 -6.52
C LYS A 100 13.96 18.98 -6.48
N SER A 101 13.15 19.52 -7.35
CA SER A 101 11.85 19.14 -7.91
C SER A 101 10.98 18.02 -7.25
N SER A 102 11.13 17.69 -6.00
CA SER A 102 10.26 16.70 -5.31
C SER A 102 9.70 17.24 -4.00
N ILE A 103 10.16 18.42 -3.57
CA ILE A 103 9.78 18.98 -2.27
C ILE A 103 8.98 20.26 -2.49
N SER A 104 7.73 20.23 -2.11
CA SER A 104 6.86 21.41 -2.12
C SER A 104 6.98 22.18 -0.81
N THR A 105 7.26 23.49 -0.90
CA THR A 105 7.16 24.39 0.25
C THR A 105 5.76 24.37 0.86
N PHE A 106 4.72 24.26 0.03
CA PHE A 106 3.32 24.21 0.48
C PHE A 106 3.01 22.93 1.24
N GLY A 107 3.57 21.78 0.80
CA GLY A 107 3.42 20.50 1.49
C GLY A 107 4.05 20.52 2.87
N ILE A 108 5.28 21.05 3.00
CA ILE A 108 5.95 21.24 4.29
C ILE A 108 5.16 22.20 5.19
N ASP A 109 4.70 23.32 4.65
CA ASP A 109 3.91 24.29 5.42
C ASP A 109 2.60 23.67 5.93
N ASN A 110 1.94 22.86 5.10
CA ASN A 110 0.73 22.13 5.49
C ASN A 110 0.98 21.18 6.68
N GLN A 111 2.09 20.46 6.67
CA GLN A 111 2.48 19.58 7.79
C GLN A 111 2.81 20.34 9.06
N LEU A 112 3.32 21.55 8.95
CA LEU A 112 3.63 22.44 10.08
C LEU A 112 2.43 23.28 10.56
N GLY A 113 1.24 23.02 10.01
CA GLY A 113 -0.01 23.67 10.41
C GLY A 113 -0.35 24.92 9.62
N GLY A 114 0.17 25.06 8.41
CA GLY A 114 -0.23 26.10 7.46
C GLY A 114 -1.73 26.10 7.17
N ASN A 115 -2.28 27.23 6.81
CA ASN A 115 -3.73 27.39 6.64
C ASN A 115 -4.16 27.09 5.19
N TYR A 116 -4.48 25.84 4.94
CA TYR A 116 -5.04 25.35 3.66
C TYR A 116 -6.49 24.88 3.79
N GLN A 117 -7.25 25.49 4.71
CA GLN A 117 -8.64 25.12 5.01
C GLN A 117 -9.56 25.13 3.78
N PHE A 118 -9.27 25.97 2.75
CA PHE A 118 -10.04 26.00 1.51
C PHE A 118 -9.98 24.68 0.74
N ILE A 119 -8.85 23.96 0.78
CA ILE A 119 -8.70 22.64 0.17
C ILE A 119 -9.58 21.64 0.93
N TYR A 120 -9.45 21.60 2.25
CA TYR A 120 -10.19 20.68 3.11
C TYR A 120 -11.69 20.98 3.16
N ASN A 121 -12.09 22.24 3.04
CA ASN A 121 -13.50 22.61 2.90
C ASN A 121 -14.11 22.08 1.58
N TYR A 122 -13.29 21.93 0.55
CA TYR A 122 -13.74 21.44 -0.75
C TYR A 122 -13.85 19.91 -0.80
N PHE A 123 -12.79 19.21 -0.37
CA PHE A 123 -12.74 17.75 -0.38
C PHE A 123 -13.32 17.09 0.87
N GLY A 124 -13.71 17.88 1.86
CA GLY A 124 -14.15 17.44 3.18
C GLY A 124 -12.97 17.18 4.12
N ASP A 125 -13.25 17.28 5.40
CA ASP A 125 -12.28 16.95 6.44
C ASP A 125 -12.10 15.42 6.47
N LYS A 126 -10.86 14.94 6.67
CA LYS A 126 -10.54 13.52 6.90
C LYS A 126 -11.31 12.89 8.05
N THR A 127 -11.86 13.74 8.93
CA THR A 127 -12.71 13.31 10.05
C THR A 127 -14.10 12.87 9.62
N GLU A 128 -14.55 13.18 8.40
CA GLU A 128 -15.85 12.75 7.91
C GLU A 128 -15.83 11.27 7.50
N LEU A 129 -16.90 10.56 7.90
CA LEU A 129 -17.12 9.15 7.58
C LEU A 129 -17.60 9.01 6.12
N LYS A 130 -16.68 9.09 5.17
CA LYS A 130 -16.97 8.80 3.76
C LYS A 130 -16.75 7.32 3.46
N GLN A 131 -17.52 6.77 2.53
CA GLN A 131 -17.17 5.50 1.92
C GLN A 131 -15.90 5.71 1.08
N ARG A 132 -14.84 5.00 1.46
CA ARG A 132 -13.53 5.06 0.80
C ARG A 132 -13.24 3.73 0.15
N ASP A 133 -12.64 3.75 -1.04
CA ASP A 133 -12.23 2.53 -1.73
C ASP A 133 -11.03 1.87 -1.03
N PHE A 134 -10.06 2.68 -0.62
CA PHE A 134 -8.94 2.25 0.19
C PHE A 134 -8.35 3.44 0.97
N ILE A 135 -7.44 3.13 1.90
CA ILE A 135 -6.87 4.11 2.83
C ILE A 135 -5.35 4.07 2.80
N GLY A 136 -4.73 5.25 2.81
CA GLY A 136 -3.29 5.39 2.81
C GLY A 136 -2.65 4.96 1.49
N TYR A 137 -1.36 4.61 1.52
CA TYR A 137 -0.58 4.06 0.41
C TYR A 137 -0.63 4.90 -0.89
N ARG A 138 -0.71 6.23 -0.80
CA ARG A 138 -0.79 7.09 -1.99
C ARG A 138 0.48 7.01 -2.83
N ASP A 139 1.62 6.93 -2.18
CA ASP A 139 2.92 6.72 -2.81
C ASP A 139 2.97 5.41 -3.61
N LEU A 140 2.49 4.30 -3.01
CA LEU A 140 2.41 3.01 -3.70
C LEU A 140 1.37 3.05 -4.83
N PHE A 141 0.25 3.73 -4.64
CA PHE A 141 -0.76 3.89 -5.69
C PHE A 141 -0.19 4.61 -6.91
N PHE A 142 0.51 5.73 -6.71
CA PHE A 142 1.12 6.47 -7.82
C PHE A 142 2.29 5.73 -8.44
N TYR A 143 3.09 5.01 -7.65
CA TYR A 143 4.12 4.12 -8.19
C TYR A 143 3.53 3.07 -9.12
N ILE A 144 2.46 2.40 -8.70
CA ILE A 144 1.75 1.42 -9.53
C ILE A 144 1.16 2.10 -10.78
N SER A 145 0.57 3.30 -10.63
CA SER A 145 0.04 4.07 -11.76
C SER A 145 1.11 4.37 -12.81
N ASP A 146 2.32 4.75 -12.40
CA ASP A 146 3.43 5.00 -13.30
C ASP A 146 3.89 3.73 -14.02
N MET A 147 3.95 2.61 -13.30
CA MET A 147 4.29 1.29 -13.88
C MET A 147 3.24 0.78 -14.89
N LEU A 148 1.99 1.20 -14.73
CA LEU A 148 0.89 0.81 -15.61
C LEU A 148 0.68 1.77 -16.80
N GLU A 149 1.48 2.83 -16.91
CA GLU A 149 1.38 3.81 -17.99
C GLU A 149 1.29 3.16 -19.39
N PRO A 150 2.11 2.12 -19.75
CA PRO A 150 2.04 1.49 -21.06
C PRO A 150 0.70 0.81 -21.35
N PHE A 151 -0.05 0.41 -20.34
CA PHE A 151 -1.40 -0.15 -20.50
C PHE A 151 -2.46 0.94 -20.64
N LEU A 152 -2.26 2.08 -19.98
CA LEU A 152 -3.19 3.19 -19.96
C LEU A 152 -3.10 4.05 -21.24
N ASN A 153 -1.89 4.18 -21.80
CA ASN A 153 -1.58 4.96 -22.99
C ASN A 153 -0.84 4.13 -24.05
N PRO A 154 -1.44 3.05 -24.59
CA PRO A 154 -0.74 2.09 -25.43
C PRO A 154 -0.18 2.71 -26.73
N GLU A 155 -0.91 3.59 -27.40
CA GLU A 155 -0.46 4.24 -28.64
C GLU A 155 0.77 5.12 -28.41
N GLN A 156 0.82 5.82 -27.27
CA GLN A 156 1.95 6.66 -26.93
C GLN A 156 3.18 5.80 -26.58
N SER A 157 2.99 4.74 -25.82
CA SER A 157 4.07 3.83 -25.43
C SER A 157 4.67 3.11 -26.62
N GLU A 158 3.84 2.65 -27.57
CA GLU A 158 4.30 2.05 -28.82
C GLU A 158 5.14 3.03 -29.66
N ASN A 159 4.76 4.30 -29.74
CA ASN A 159 5.52 5.33 -30.46
C ASN A 159 6.90 5.58 -29.83
N TRP A 160 7.09 5.30 -28.56
CA TRP A 160 8.35 5.43 -27.83
C TRP A 160 9.11 4.11 -27.68
N GLY A 161 8.54 2.99 -28.15
CA GLY A 161 9.12 1.66 -28.00
C GLY A 161 9.12 1.14 -26.56
N ILE A 162 8.21 1.65 -25.72
CA ILE A 162 8.03 1.20 -24.34
C ILE A 162 7.16 -0.04 -24.34
N GLN A 163 7.68 -1.12 -23.76
CA GLN A 163 6.98 -2.41 -23.68
C GLN A 163 6.09 -2.47 -22.44
N LYS A 164 4.97 -3.21 -22.56
CA LYS A 164 4.10 -3.55 -21.43
C LYS A 164 4.76 -4.65 -20.59
N ALA A 165 4.56 -4.59 -19.29
CA ALA A 165 5.00 -5.68 -18.41
C ALA A 165 4.20 -6.96 -18.67
N ALA A 166 4.88 -8.06 -18.93
CA ALA A 166 4.27 -9.39 -19.05
C ALA A 166 4.07 -10.05 -17.67
N GLY A 167 4.98 -9.77 -16.74
CA GLY A 167 4.98 -10.29 -15.38
C GLY A 167 5.23 -9.23 -14.33
N ILE A 168 4.46 -9.29 -13.24
CA ILE A 168 4.57 -8.40 -12.09
C ILE A 168 4.68 -9.26 -10.83
N ILE A 169 5.58 -8.94 -9.91
CA ILE A 169 5.62 -9.55 -8.59
C ILE A 169 5.20 -8.52 -7.54
N VAL A 170 4.13 -8.83 -6.82
CA VAL A 170 3.68 -8.07 -5.66
C VAL A 170 4.20 -8.78 -4.41
N TYR A 171 5.21 -8.22 -3.74
CA TYR A 171 5.89 -8.89 -2.63
C TYR A 171 5.78 -8.12 -1.31
N GLY A 172 5.91 -8.83 -0.20
CA GLY A 172 5.83 -8.23 1.13
C GLY A 172 5.37 -9.21 2.20
N PRO A 173 5.43 -8.82 3.48
CA PRO A 173 5.14 -9.70 4.60
C PRO A 173 3.70 -10.23 4.58
N PRO A 174 3.42 -11.32 5.31
CA PRO A 174 2.08 -11.88 5.40
C PRO A 174 1.06 -10.85 5.92
N GLY A 175 -0.08 -10.77 5.25
CA GLY A 175 -1.17 -9.86 5.63
C GLY A 175 -0.97 -8.39 5.23
N SER A 176 0.03 -8.05 4.41
CA SER A 176 0.25 -6.69 3.91
C SER A 176 -0.78 -6.21 2.88
N GLY A 177 -1.53 -7.13 2.25
CA GLY A 177 -2.57 -6.77 1.28
C GLY A 177 -2.20 -7.01 -0.18
N LYS A 178 -1.28 -7.92 -0.48
CA LYS A 178 -0.81 -8.23 -1.86
C LYS A 178 -1.95 -8.50 -2.85
N ILE A 179 -2.90 -9.37 -2.49
CA ILE A 179 -4.05 -9.67 -3.36
C ILE A 179 -4.95 -8.45 -3.59
N PHE A 180 -5.07 -7.56 -2.60
CA PHE A 180 -5.82 -6.31 -2.76
C PHE A 180 -5.17 -5.45 -3.85
N TRP A 181 -3.85 -5.30 -3.82
CA TRP A 181 -3.13 -4.53 -4.83
C TRP A 181 -3.16 -5.16 -6.20
N ALA A 182 -3.05 -6.49 -6.30
CA ALA A 182 -3.22 -7.20 -7.58
C ALA A 182 -4.61 -6.96 -8.20
N LYS A 183 -5.67 -6.97 -7.39
CA LYS A 183 -7.02 -6.63 -7.85
C LYS A 183 -7.16 -5.16 -8.22
N LYS A 184 -6.48 -4.27 -7.47
CA LYS A 184 -6.48 -2.84 -7.78
C LYS A 184 -5.78 -2.55 -9.10
N ILE A 185 -4.69 -3.24 -9.42
CA ILE A 185 -4.02 -3.19 -10.72
C ILE A 185 -5.01 -3.58 -11.84
N ALA A 186 -5.74 -4.68 -11.67
CA ALA A 186 -6.73 -5.12 -12.66
C ALA A 186 -7.83 -4.07 -12.90
N GLU A 187 -8.31 -3.46 -11.82
CA GLU A 187 -9.30 -2.39 -11.87
C GLU A 187 -8.76 -1.15 -12.60
N MET A 188 -7.49 -0.77 -12.33
CA MET A 188 -6.87 0.41 -12.95
C MET A 188 -6.73 0.31 -14.47
N ILE A 189 -6.41 -0.89 -14.99
CA ILE A 189 -6.23 -1.11 -16.43
C ILE A 189 -7.46 -1.73 -17.13
N ASP A 190 -8.54 -1.95 -16.38
CA ASP A 190 -9.80 -2.54 -16.89
C ASP A 190 -9.58 -3.95 -17.49
N PHE A 191 -8.92 -4.82 -16.72
CA PHE A 191 -8.66 -6.21 -17.09
C PHE A 191 -9.44 -7.18 -16.21
N ASP A 192 -9.87 -8.30 -16.76
CA ASP A 192 -10.48 -9.40 -16.03
C ASP A 192 -9.48 -10.08 -15.09
N PHE A 193 -9.85 -10.27 -13.82
CA PHE A 193 -8.98 -10.87 -12.81
C PHE A 193 -9.28 -12.35 -12.57
N PHE A 194 -8.30 -13.21 -12.81
CA PHE A 194 -8.37 -14.66 -12.58
C PHE A 194 -7.36 -15.08 -11.50
N GLU A 195 -7.86 -15.54 -10.36
CA GLU A 195 -7.03 -15.99 -9.24
C GLU A 195 -6.78 -17.50 -9.34
N ILE A 196 -5.51 -17.90 -9.32
CA ILE A 196 -5.08 -19.29 -9.23
C ILE A 196 -4.42 -19.50 -7.87
N ARG A 197 -5.02 -20.37 -7.05
CA ARG A 197 -4.48 -20.72 -5.74
C ARG A 197 -3.68 -22.01 -5.82
N LYS A 198 -2.66 -22.13 -4.99
CA LYS A 198 -1.81 -23.33 -4.86
C LYS A 198 -2.63 -24.63 -4.70
N SER A 199 -3.74 -24.58 -3.96
CA SER A 199 -4.65 -25.72 -3.80
C SER A 199 -5.32 -26.15 -5.10
N GLN A 200 -5.48 -25.24 -6.07
CA GLN A 200 -6.09 -25.50 -7.36
C GLN A 200 -5.07 -26.01 -8.39
N LEU A 201 -3.76 -25.74 -8.20
CA LEU A 201 -2.72 -26.26 -9.10
C LEU A 201 -2.65 -27.80 -9.10
N LYS A 202 -2.97 -28.45 -7.98
CA LYS A 202 -2.98 -29.92 -7.86
C LYS A 202 -4.14 -30.61 -8.58
N SER A 203 -5.16 -29.83 -8.96
CA SER A 203 -6.37 -30.35 -9.60
C SER A 203 -7.08 -29.25 -10.37
N ILE A 204 -6.47 -28.75 -11.43
CA ILE A 204 -7.22 -27.92 -12.37
C ILE A 204 -8.14 -28.88 -13.12
N LEU A 205 -9.36 -29.02 -12.58
CA LEU A 205 -10.41 -29.79 -13.22
C LEU A 205 -11.21 -28.84 -14.12
N VAL A 206 -11.07 -29.02 -15.41
CA VAL A 206 -11.97 -28.39 -16.39
C VAL A 206 -12.88 -29.49 -16.91
N ASN A 207 -14.18 -29.37 -16.59
CA ASN A 207 -15.21 -30.34 -17.01
C ASN A 207 -14.89 -31.80 -16.62
N ASP A 208 -14.52 -32.05 -15.35
CA ASP A 208 -14.17 -33.36 -14.80
C ASP A 208 -12.94 -34.06 -15.44
N LYS A 209 -12.16 -33.35 -16.25
CA LYS A 209 -10.88 -33.85 -16.77
C LYS A 209 -9.74 -33.11 -16.08
N LYS A 210 -8.72 -33.87 -15.66
CA LYS A 210 -7.45 -33.30 -15.16
C LYS A 210 -6.72 -32.69 -16.35
N THR A 211 -6.69 -31.33 -16.39
CA THR A 211 -5.99 -30.56 -17.43
C THR A 211 -4.63 -30.12 -16.91
N SER A 212 -3.64 -30.12 -17.77
CA SER A 212 -2.33 -29.54 -17.49
C SER A 212 -2.46 -28.02 -17.34
N PHE A 213 -1.51 -27.37 -16.66
CA PHE A 213 -1.48 -25.90 -16.53
C PHE A 213 -1.40 -25.25 -17.92
N ASP A 214 -0.69 -25.84 -18.89
CA ASP A 214 -0.62 -25.39 -20.28
C ASP A 214 -1.99 -25.36 -20.98
N GLU A 215 -2.80 -26.41 -20.79
CA GLU A 215 -4.15 -26.42 -21.35
C GLU A 215 -5.04 -25.34 -20.74
N TYR A 216 -4.88 -25.09 -19.44
CA TYR A 216 -5.56 -23.99 -18.74
C TYR A 216 -5.12 -22.64 -19.28
N LEU A 217 -3.81 -22.39 -19.39
CA LEU A 217 -3.27 -21.17 -19.99
C LEU A 217 -3.76 -20.99 -21.42
N SER A 218 -3.77 -22.06 -22.24
CA SER A 218 -4.26 -22.00 -23.61
C SER A 218 -5.74 -21.62 -23.74
N GLN A 219 -6.55 -21.84 -22.71
CA GLN A 219 -7.93 -21.37 -22.67
C GLN A 219 -8.01 -19.89 -22.28
N ILE A 220 -7.14 -19.44 -21.36
CA ILE A 220 -7.07 -18.03 -20.94
C ILE A 220 -6.49 -17.17 -22.07
N LEU A 221 -5.47 -17.65 -22.77
CA LEU A 221 -4.85 -16.97 -23.94
C LEU A 221 -5.84 -16.67 -25.08
N LYS A 222 -7.03 -17.27 -25.06
CA LYS A 222 -8.11 -16.92 -26.00
C LYS A 222 -8.94 -15.70 -25.58
N LYS A 223 -8.69 -15.20 -24.37
CA LYS A 223 -9.35 -13.99 -23.84
C LYS A 223 -8.42 -12.81 -24.04
N ASP A 224 -8.99 -11.64 -24.15
CA ASP A 224 -8.27 -10.38 -24.17
C ASP A 224 -8.37 -9.70 -22.81
N LYS A 225 -7.37 -8.90 -22.43
CA LYS A 225 -7.35 -8.11 -21.21
C LYS A 225 -7.52 -8.93 -19.92
N VAL A 226 -6.57 -9.80 -19.67
CA VAL A 226 -6.61 -10.73 -18.52
C VAL A 226 -5.44 -10.48 -17.57
N ILE A 227 -5.74 -10.44 -16.27
CA ILE A 227 -4.76 -10.63 -15.21
C ILE A 227 -4.89 -12.05 -14.68
N LEU A 228 -3.78 -12.76 -14.72
CA LEU A 228 -3.62 -14.08 -14.14
C LEU A 228 -2.84 -13.96 -12.82
N PHE A 229 -3.53 -14.09 -11.70
CA PHE A 229 -2.91 -13.97 -10.38
C PHE A 229 -2.53 -15.33 -9.80
N LEU A 230 -1.26 -15.47 -9.44
CA LEU A 230 -0.72 -16.68 -8.84
C LEU A 230 -0.30 -16.43 -7.39
N GLU A 231 -1.03 -17.05 -6.44
CA GLU A 231 -0.73 -16.95 -5.01
C GLU A 231 0.48 -17.82 -4.62
N ASN A 232 1.31 -17.34 -3.68
CA ASN A 232 2.55 -18.01 -3.23
C ASN A 232 3.52 -18.29 -4.38
N PHE A 233 3.74 -17.29 -5.20
CA PHE A 233 4.60 -17.34 -6.37
C PHE A 233 6.04 -17.74 -6.04
N ASP A 234 6.57 -17.24 -4.92
CA ASP A 234 7.87 -17.58 -4.36
C ASP A 234 8.04 -19.09 -4.15
N GLU A 235 7.05 -19.76 -3.55
CA GLU A 235 7.12 -21.21 -3.31
C GLU A 235 7.07 -22.04 -4.61
N ILE A 236 6.40 -21.53 -5.65
CA ILE A 236 6.27 -22.20 -6.93
C ILE A 236 7.51 -22.01 -7.81
N MET A 237 8.07 -20.80 -7.81
CA MET A 237 9.19 -20.38 -8.63
C MET A 237 10.57 -20.51 -7.95
N MET A 238 10.62 -21.19 -6.80
CA MET A 238 11.84 -21.42 -6.03
C MET A 238 12.86 -22.28 -6.79
N GLN A 239 14.15 -22.01 -6.58
CA GLN A 239 15.25 -22.79 -7.14
C GLN A 239 15.21 -24.24 -6.67
N ARG A 240 15.60 -25.18 -7.57
CA ARG A 240 15.58 -26.62 -7.28
C ARG A 240 16.41 -27.01 -6.07
N GLN A 241 17.54 -26.34 -5.85
CA GLN A 241 18.47 -26.64 -4.75
C GLN A 241 17.91 -26.28 -3.37
N GLU A 242 16.97 -25.35 -3.29
CA GLU A 242 16.36 -24.90 -2.05
C GLU A 242 15.09 -25.69 -1.69
N ARG A 243 14.57 -26.50 -2.62
CA ARG A 243 13.39 -27.33 -2.38
C ARG A 243 13.74 -28.58 -1.61
N GLN A 244 13.14 -28.72 -0.45
CA GLN A 244 13.26 -29.98 0.36
C GLN A 244 12.49 -31.15 -0.29
N ILE A 245 11.44 -30.86 -1.07
CA ILE A 245 10.62 -31.85 -1.75
C ILE A 245 10.31 -31.33 -3.16
N ILE A 246 10.69 -32.08 -4.18
CA ILE A 246 10.32 -31.76 -5.57
C ILE A 246 8.84 -32.05 -5.75
N ASN A 247 8.07 -31.00 -6.03
CA ASN A 247 6.67 -31.11 -6.39
C ASN A 247 6.55 -30.97 -7.93
N SER A 248 6.19 -32.04 -8.61
CA SER A 248 6.05 -32.06 -10.07
C SER A 248 5.09 -31.00 -10.60
N ASP A 249 4.01 -30.73 -9.84
CA ASP A 249 3.02 -29.74 -10.23
C ASP A 249 3.60 -28.32 -10.29
N HIS A 250 4.59 -28.01 -9.43
CA HIS A 250 5.28 -26.70 -9.42
C HIS A 250 6.24 -26.57 -10.61
N GLU A 251 6.95 -27.64 -10.98
CA GLU A 251 7.84 -27.62 -12.15
C GLU A 251 7.03 -27.42 -13.44
N ASP A 252 5.92 -28.13 -13.60
CA ASP A 252 5.03 -27.98 -14.74
C ASP A 252 4.53 -26.52 -14.87
N VAL A 253 4.13 -25.90 -13.74
CA VAL A 253 3.68 -24.50 -13.73
C VAL A 253 4.81 -23.53 -14.09
N LYS A 254 6.01 -23.77 -13.57
CA LYS A 254 7.18 -22.92 -13.84
C LYS A 254 7.59 -22.99 -15.31
N GLU A 255 7.76 -24.20 -15.85
CA GLU A 255 8.13 -24.41 -17.25
C GLU A 255 7.08 -23.83 -18.20
N SER A 256 5.80 -24.06 -17.92
CA SER A 256 4.69 -23.50 -18.68
C SER A 256 4.65 -21.98 -18.64
N THR A 257 4.90 -21.38 -17.46
CA THR A 257 4.97 -19.93 -17.31
C THR A 257 6.11 -19.34 -18.13
N LEU A 258 7.33 -19.90 -18.02
CA LEU A 258 8.49 -19.45 -18.78
C LEU A 258 8.29 -19.56 -20.29
N HIS A 259 7.66 -20.65 -20.74
CA HIS A 259 7.39 -20.87 -22.15
C HIS A 259 6.37 -19.88 -22.73
N ASN A 260 5.42 -19.43 -21.94
CA ASN A 260 4.32 -18.61 -22.43
C ASN A 260 4.46 -17.12 -22.10
N ILE A 261 5.39 -16.71 -21.22
CA ILE A 261 5.51 -15.33 -20.76
C ILE A 261 5.69 -14.31 -21.90
N GLU A 262 6.45 -14.66 -22.94
CA GLU A 262 6.67 -13.81 -24.10
C GLU A 262 5.41 -13.62 -24.98
N LYS A 263 4.41 -14.51 -24.84
CA LYS A 263 3.13 -14.40 -25.53
C LYS A 263 2.17 -13.47 -24.79
N PHE A 264 2.30 -13.37 -23.46
CA PHE A 264 1.39 -12.61 -22.61
C PHE A 264 1.35 -11.13 -23.01
N GLU A 265 2.50 -10.52 -23.24
CA GLU A 265 2.58 -9.12 -23.67
C GLU A 265 1.77 -8.88 -24.97
N LYS A 266 1.91 -9.77 -25.95
CA LYS A 266 1.25 -9.64 -27.26
C LYS A 266 -0.26 -9.84 -27.20
N GLU A 267 -0.74 -10.58 -26.21
CA GLU A 267 -2.15 -10.97 -26.06
C GLU A 267 -2.86 -10.19 -24.95
N ASN A 268 -2.30 -9.06 -24.48
CA ASN A 268 -2.82 -8.26 -23.38
C ASN A 268 -3.11 -9.09 -22.12
N ILE A 269 -2.22 -10.00 -21.78
CA ILE A 269 -2.27 -10.82 -20.58
C ILE A 269 -1.13 -10.41 -19.67
N VAL A 270 -1.43 -10.20 -18.41
CA VAL A 270 -0.44 -9.88 -17.37
C VAL A 270 -0.49 -10.97 -16.31
N MET A 271 0.64 -11.57 -16.00
CA MET A 271 0.74 -12.47 -14.86
C MET A 271 1.22 -11.72 -13.63
N ILE A 272 0.47 -11.81 -12.54
CA ILE A 272 0.85 -11.21 -11.25
C ILE A 272 1.12 -12.33 -10.25
N GLY A 273 2.37 -12.42 -9.80
CA GLY A 273 2.77 -13.30 -8.71
C GLY A 273 2.68 -12.59 -7.35
N SER A 274 2.15 -13.26 -6.31
CA SER A 274 2.30 -12.77 -4.94
C SER A 274 3.37 -13.55 -4.20
N ALA A 275 4.38 -12.84 -3.66
CA ALA A 275 5.50 -13.42 -2.93
C ALA A 275 5.60 -12.86 -1.51
N LYS A 276 6.08 -13.66 -0.56
CA LYS A 276 6.47 -13.17 0.77
C LYS A 276 7.85 -12.55 0.71
N GLU A 277 8.73 -13.18 -0.07
CA GLU A 277 10.13 -12.84 -0.26
C GLU A 277 10.54 -13.08 -1.72
N LEU A 278 11.57 -12.38 -2.18
CA LEU A 278 12.14 -12.55 -3.52
C LEU A 278 13.31 -13.50 -3.54
N ILE A 279 13.98 -13.64 -2.38
CA ILE A 279 15.10 -14.56 -2.22
C ILE A 279 14.67 -16.01 -2.48
N GLY A 280 15.49 -16.75 -3.20
CA GLY A 280 15.17 -18.15 -3.57
C GLY A 280 14.36 -18.29 -4.86
N ILE A 281 13.74 -17.22 -5.38
CA ILE A 281 13.15 -17.25 -6.72
C ILE A 281 14.26 -17.44 -7.75
N GLU A 282 14.00 -18.28 -8.73
CA GLU A 282 14.98 -18.58 -9.79
C GLU A 282 15.33 -17.28 -10.56
N PRO A 283 16.63 -16.92 -10.72
CA PRO A 283 17.03 -15.66 -11.37
C PRO A 283 16.49 -15.51 -12.78
N GLU A 284 16.26 -16.62 -13.47
CA GLU A 284 15.66 -16.64 -14.81
C GLU A 284 14.24 -16.08 -14.83
N ILE A 285 13.47 -16.24 -13.74
CA ILE A 285 12.11 -15.69 -13.58
C ILE A 285 12.16 -14.17 -13.49
N LEU A 286 13.16 -13.62 -12.77
CA LEU A 286 13.34 -12.19 -12.54
C LEU A 286 14.07 -11.48 -13.70
N ALA A 287 14.40 -12.20 -14.76
CA ALA A 287 15.12 -11.63 -15.90
C ALA A 287 14.26 -10.56 -16.63
N PRO A 288 14.90 -9.53 -17.24
CA PRO A 288 14.20 -8.51 -18.02
C PRO A 288 13.26 -9.10 -19.06
N GLY A 289 12.06 -8.53 -19.20
CA GLY A 289 11.02 -9.00 -20.09
C GLY A 289 10.21 -10.19 -19.57
N ARG A 290 10.42 -10.59 -18.30
CA ARG A 290 9.64 -11.62 -17.59
C ARG A 290 8.94 -11.02 -16.39
N PHE A 291 9.38 -11.32 -15.17
CA PHE A 291 8.84 -10.73 -13.93
C PHE A 291 9.80 -9.67 -13.40
N ASP A 292 10.02 -8.65 -14.18
CA ASP A 292 10.94 -7.55 -13.88
C ASP A 292 10.30 -6.35 -13.21
N VAL A 293 8.97 -6.34 -13.09
CA VAL A 293 8.22 -5.33 -12.33
C VAL A 293 7.97 -5.84 -10.90
N LEU A 294 8.65 -5.24 -9.93
CA LEU A 294 8.59 -5.59 -8.52
C LEU A 294 7.86 -4.52 -7.72
N ILE A 295 6.75 -4.90 -7.07
CA ILE A 295 5.90 -3.98 -6.31
C ILE A 295 5.97 -4.35 -4.82
N PRO A 296 6.67 -3.54 -3.97
CA PRO A 296 6.75 -3.78 -2.54
C PRO A 296 5.46 -3.34 -1.83
N VAL A 297 4.86 -4.22 -1.04
CA VAL A 297 3.69 -3.91 -0.22
C VAL A 297 4.08 -3.89 1.24
N PHE A 298 4.34 -2.70 1.74
CA PHE A 298 4.75 -2.44 3.11
C PHE A 298 3.62 -2.70 4.12
N PRO A 299 3.95 -3.02 5.38
CA PRO A 299 3.04 -2.78 6.49
C PRO A 299 2.64 -1.30 6.56
N PRO A 300 1.43 -0.97 7.03
CA PRO A 300 0.99 0.42 7.10
C PRO A 300 1.82 1.22 8.11
N ASN A 301 2.17 2.45 7.76
CA ASN A 301 2.84 3.38 8.66
C ASN A 301 1.90 3.88 9.78
N LYS A 302 2.43 4.64 10.73
CA LYS A 302 1.68 5.13 11.90
C LYS A 302 0.38 5.88 11.53
N GLN A 303 0.46 6.76 10.53
CA GLN A 303 -0.70 7.54 10.10
C GLN A 303 -1.74 6.67 9.42
N GLU A 304 -1.31 5.83 8.51
CA GLU A 304 -2.17 4.87 7.81
C GLU A 304 -2.85 3.91 8.80
N ARG A 305 -2.15 3.45 9.84
CA ARG A 305 -2.75 2.64 10.89
C ARG A 305 -3.91 3.34 11.58
N ALA A 306 -3.76 4.62 11.94
CA ALA A 306 -4.82 5.38 12.60
C ALA A 306 -6.06 5.54 11.69
N GLU A 307 -5.84 5.85 10.42
CA GLU A 307 -6.90 5.96 9.42
C GLU A 307 -7.59 4.61 9.17
N MET A 308 -6.82 3.52 9.06
CA MET A 308 -7.34 2.17 8.88
C MET A 308 -8.15 1.67 10.09
N LEU A 309 -7.74 2.02 11.30
CA LEU A 309 -8.51 1.71 12.50
C LEU A 309 -9.88 2.37 12.45
N LEU A 310 -9.93 3.66 12.14
CA LEU A 310 -11.19 4.39 11.98
C LEU A 310 -12.04 3.76 10.87
N PHE A 311 -11.47 3.54 9.70
CA PHE A 311 -12.15 2.92 8.57
C PHE A 311 -12.71 1.54 8.92
N ASN A 312 -11.89 0.66 9.49
CA ASN A 312 -12.32 -0.69 9.85
C ASN A 312 -13.39 -0.67 10.95
N MET A 313 -13.39 0.31 11.86
CA MET A 313 -14.45 0.46 12.86
C MET A 313 -15.77 0.91 12.26
N THR A 314 -15.74 1.73 11.22
CA THR A 314 -16.93 2.39 10.65
C THR A 314 -17.42 1.76 9.35
N LYS A 315 -16.58 0.98 8.67
CA LYS A 315 -16.92 0.30 7.40
C LYS A 315 -18.23 -0.47 7.49
N ASN A 316 -19.11 -0.26 6.51
CA ASN A 316 -20.42 -0.90 6.37
C ASN A 316 -21.42 -0.57 7.50
N LEU A 317 -21.20 0.51 8.27
CA LEU A 317 -22.18 1.01 9.21
C LEU A 317 -23.12 2.02 8.52
N ASN A 318 -24.40 1.92 8.82
CA ASN A 318 -25.36 2.96 8.46
C ASN A 318 -25.37 4.06 9.53
N GLU A 319 -25.91 5.23 9.21
CA GLU A 319 -25.95 6.40 10.09
C GLU A 319 -26.62 6.14 11.45
N ASN A 320 -27.55 5.20 11.50
CA ASN A 320 -28.30 4.85 12.71
C ASN A 320 -27.68 3.68 13.49
N ALA A 321 -26.53 3.15 13.07
CA ALA A 321 -25.90 2.01 13.72
C ALA A 321 -25.55 2.34 15.17
N THR A 322 -25.92 1.45 16.09
CA THR A 322 -25.63 1.56 17.52
C THR A 322 -24.12 1.75 17.79
N LEU A 323 -23.28 1.01 17.05
CA LEU A 323 -21.83 1.16 17.18
C LEU A 323 -21.37 2.59 16.81
N LEU A 324 -21.92 3.18 15.74
CA LEU A 324 -21.57 4.53 15.33
C LEU A 324 -21.92 5.57 16.40
N LYS A 325 -23.07 5.44 17.06
CA LYS A 325 -23.45 6.31 18.17
C LYS A 325 -22.48 6.17 19.34
N ILE A 326 -22.05 4.94 19.69
CA ILE A 326 -21.06 4.69 20.73
C ILE A 326 -19.71 5.32 20.35
N LEU A 327 -19.26 5.17 19.09
CA LEU A 327 -18.04 5.79 18.62
C LEU A 327 -18.08 7.32 18.74
N LYS A 328 -19.18 7.96 18.30
CA LYS A 328 -19.40 9.41 18.43
C LYS A 328 -19.36 9.89 19.88
N ASN A 329 -20.04 9.17 20.80
CA ASN A 329 -20.02 9.49 22.22
C ASN A 329 -18.64 9.45 22.86
N ASN A 330 -17.70 8.66 22.27
CA ASN A 330 -16.32 8.53 22.71
C ASN A 330 -15.34 9.35 21.84
N LYS A 331 -15.81 10.12 20.86
CA LYS A 331 -14.98 10.79 19.83
C LYS A 331 -14.09 9.81 19.06
N ALA A 332 -14.46 8.54 19.04
CA ALA A 332 -13.76 7.46 18.33
C ALA A 332 -14.17 7.35 16.85
N ASP A 333 -15.03 8.25 16.39
CA ASP A 333 -15.37 8.50 14.98
C ASP A 333 -14.37 9.47 14.30
N GLN A 334 -13.27 9.82 14.98
CA GLN A 334 -12.26 10.76 14.51
C GLN A 334 -10.85 10.16 14.62
N ILE A 335 -9.97 10.47 13.64
CA ILE A 335 -8.58 9.99 13.58
C ILE A 335 -7.77 10.29 14.87
N PRO A 336 -7.87 11.49 15.51
CA PRO A 336 -7.09 11.79 16.71
C PRO A 336 -7.25 10.77 17.84
N PHE A 337 -8.44 10.17 18.00
CA PHE A 337 -8.67 9.11 18.99
C PHE A 337 -7.78 7.89 18.79
N TRP A 338 -7.46 7.56 17.54
CA TRP A 338 -6.72 6.35 17.17
C TRP A 338 -5.21 6.51 17.14
N LYS A 339 -4.68 7.74 17.16
CA LYS A 339 -3.24 8.02 17.04
C LYS A 339 -2.40 7.30 18.09
N GLU A 340 -2.78 7.38 19.38
CA GLU A 340 -2.04 6.71 20.45
C GLU A 340 -2.07 5.17 20.31
N THR A 341 -3.23 4.62 19.93
CA THR A 341 -3.37 3.18 19.69
C THR A 341 -2.54 2.74 18.50
N ALA A 342 -2.56 3.50 17.40
CA ALA A 342 -1.77 3.25 16.20
C ALA A 342 -0.25 3.27 16.46
N GLU A 343 0.20 4.14 17.38
CA GLU A 343 1.60 4.20 17.78
C GLU A 343 2.09 2.92 18.47
N LYS A 344 1.21 2.29 19.24
CA LYS A 344 1.51 1.00 19.91
C LYS A 344 1.53 -0.18 18.97
N MET A 345 1.03 -0.02 17.72
CA MET A 345 0.87 -1.08 16.71
C MET A 345 2.02 -1.08 15.68
N LYS A 346 3.25 -0.90 16.15
CA LYS A 346 4.42 -0.92 15.27
C LYS A 346 4.51 -2.24 14.50
N VAL A 347 4.87 -2.18 13.23
CA VAL A 347 5.05 -3.33 12.34
C VAL A 347 3.78 -4.18 12.12
N PHE A 348 2.61 -3.74 12.57
CA PHE A 348 1.37 -4.50 12.36
C PHE A 348 0.99 -4.55 10.88
N SER A 349 0.61 -5.74 10.41
CA SER A 349 0.05 -5.91 9.07
C SER A 349 -1.42 -5.43 9.00
N ASN A 350 -1.93 -5.22 7.79
CA ASN A 350 -3.34 -4.86 7.57
C ASN A 350 -4.31 -5.87 8.20
N THR A 351 -3.99 -7.15 8.13
CA THR A 351 -4.82 -8.20 8.75
C THR A 351 -4.84 -8.10 10.28
N MET A 352 -3.71 -7.75 10.91
CA MET A 352 -3.66 -7.55 12.37
C MET A 352 -4.50 -6.34 12.81
N LEU A 353 -4.56 -5.27 12.02
CA LEU A 353 -5.45 -4.13 12.27
C LEU A 353 -6.93 -4.51 12.16
N VAL A 354 -7.28 -5.33 11.17
CA VAL A 354 -8.64 -5.87 11.03
C VAL A 354 -8.99 -6.72 12.24
N ASP A 355 -8.11 -7.62 12.68
CA ASP A 355 -8.33 -8.46 13.86
C ASP A 355 -8.54 -7.64 15.14
N PHE A 356 -7.71 -6.61 15.34
CA PHE A 356 -7.87 -5.68 16.46
C PHE A 356 -9.27 -5.03 16.46
N THR A 357 -9.67 -4.49 15.32
CA THR A 357 -10.97 -3.80 15.21
C THR A 357 -12.14 -4.78 15.39
N GLN A 358 -12.02 -6.01 14.92
CA GLN A 358 -13.04 -7.05 15.15
C GLN A 358 -13.12 -7.47 16.63
N SER A 359 -11.97 -7.64 17.30
CA SER A 359 -11.91 -7.90 18.73
C SER A 359 -12.56 -6.76 19.52
N LEU A 360 -12.21 -5.53 19.21
CA LEU A 360 -12.77 -4.34 19.84
C LEU A 360 -14.28 -4.24 19.64
N LYS A 361 -14.78 -4.44 18.42
CA LYS A 361 -16.23 -4.48 18.14
C LYS A 361 -16.97 -5.54 18.96
N LYS A 362 -16.40 -6.74 19.09
CA LYS A 362 -16.97 -7.81 19.92
C LYS A 362 -17.04 -7.41 21.38
N ARG A 363 -16.00 -6.77 21.93
CA ARG A 363 -15.95 -6.30 23.32
C ARG A 363 -16.97 -5.19 23.60
N ILE A 364 -17.04 -4.18 22.72
CA ILE A 364 -18.05 -3.11 22.80
C ILE A 364 -19.45 -3.70 22.73
N ARG A 365 -19.72 -4.62 21.81
CA ARG A 365 -21.01 -5.31 21.71
C ARG A 365 -21.35 -6.07 22.97
N SER A 366 -20.40 -6.78 23.58
CA SER A 366 -20.61 -7.51 24.84
C SER A 366 -21.01 -6.57 25.98
N LEU A 367 -20.38 -5.41 26.09
CA LEU A 367 -20.73 -4.39 27.08
C LEU A 367 -22.12 -3.80 26.81
N TYR A 368 -22.44 -3.54 25.55
CA TYR A 368 -23.76 -3.06 25.15
C TYR A 368 -24.86 -4.05 25.54
N MET A 369 -24.65 -5.33 25.27
CA MET A 369 -25.65 -6.36 25.61
C MET A 369 -25.87 -6.50 27.13
N LYS A 370 -24.85 -6.23 27.96
CA LYS A 370 -24.95 -6.24 29.43
C LYS A 370 -25.66 -4.99 29.96
N ASN A 371 -25.30 -3.81 29.46
CA ASN A 371 -25.72 -2.54 30.02
C ASN A 371 -26.94 -1.95 29.30
N LYS A 372 -27.23 -2.39 28.08
CA LYS A 372 -28.28 -1.89 27.19
C LYS A 372 -28.31 -0.36 27.03
N THR A 373 -27.12 0.24 27.00
CA THR A 373 -26.94 1.69 26.85
C THR A 373 -25.89 2.04 25.82
N GLU A 374 -26.09 3.13 25.08
CA GLU A 374 -25.12 3.70 24.14
C GLU A 374 -24.03 4.51 24.85
N GLY A 375 -24.14 4.75 26.17
CA GLY A 375 -23.18 5.47 27.03
C GLY A 375 -21.93 4.67 27.42
N ILE A 376 -21.59 3.60 26.67
CA ILE A 376 -20.41 2.78 26.91
C ILE A 376 -19.15 3.62 26.67
N GLN A 377 -18.24 3.62 27.66
CA GLN A 377 -16.92 4.22 27.54
C GLN A 377 -15.94 3.23 26.89
N ILE A 378 -15.29 3.61 25.81
CA ILE A 378 -14.19 2.88 25.18
C ILE A 378 -12.92 3.21 25.99
N SER A 379 -12.73 2.51 27.10
CA SER A 379 -11.60 2.72 28.00
C SER A 379 -10.30 2.14 27.44
N GLN A 380 -9.16 2.62 27.93
CA GLN A 380 -7.84 2.11 27.59
C GLN A 380 -7.72 0.60 27.86
N VAL A 381 -8.36 0.10 28.93
CA VAL A 381 -8.38 -1.34 29.26
C VAL A 381 -8.98 -2.19 28.13
N ILE A 382 -10.03 -1.71 27.48
CA ILE A 382 -10.68 -2.43 26.37
C ILE A 382 -9.78 -2.38 25.12
N LEU A 383 -9.15 -1.23 24.86
CA LEU A 383 -8.20 -1.07 23.76
C LEU A 383 -6.97 -1.98 23.96
N ASP A 384 -6.36 -1.96 25.15
CA ASP A 384 -5.19 -2.76 25.46
C ASP A 384 -5.49 -4.27 25.44
N ALA A 385 -6.69 -4.69 25.88
CA ALA A 385 -7.10 -6.09 25.78
C ALA A 385 -7.27 -6.55 24.32
N SER A 386 -7.79 -5.68 23.44
CA SER A 386 -7.91 -5.97 22.00
C SER A 386 -6.54 -5.95 21.33
N LEU A 387 -5.66 -5.03 21.74
CA LEU A 387 -4.28 -4.96 21.26
C LEU A 387 -3.48 -6.22 21.58
N LYS A 388 -3.58 -6.69 22.84
CA LYS A 388 -2.91 -7.93 23.28
C LYS A 388 -3.34 -9.15 22.45
N GLU A 389 -4.61 -9.23 22.10
CA GLU A 389 -5.15 -10.32 21.28
C GLU A 389 -4.58 -10.29 19.86
N SER A 390 -4.56 -9.13 19.19
CA SER A 390 -4.01 -9.01 17.85
C SER A 390 -2.48 -9.06 17.81
N ALA A 391 -1.80 -8.56 18.85
CA ALA A 391 -0.35 -8.63 18.98
C ALA A 391 0.19 -10.07 19.14
N SER A 392 -0.65 -11.04 19.48
CA SER A 392 -0.25 -12.46 19.50
C SER A 392 0.20 -12.98 18.13
N LYS A 393 -0.14 -12.29 17.05
CA LYS A 393 0.29 -12.60 15.67
C LYS A 393 1.65 -12.00 15.30
N LEU A 394 2.22 -11.13 16.13
CA LEU A 394 3.62 -10.67 16.02
C LEU A 394 4.57 -11.76 16.51
N THR A 395 4.65 -12.84 15.76
CA THR A 395 5.56 -13.95 16.04
C THR A 395 6.98 -13.62 15.57
N GLY A 396 7.99 -14.34 16.10
CA GLY A 396 9.36 -14.24 15.60
C GLY A 396 9.47 -14.52 14.10
N GLU A 397 8.69 -15.47 13.59
CA GLU A 397 8.60 -15.77 12.15
C GLU A 397 8.09 -14.56 11.35
N TYR A 398 7.03 -13.91 11.82
CA TYR A 398 6.50 -12.72 11.15
C TYR A 398 7.53 -11.58 11.15
N LEU A 399 8.21 -11.33 12.27
CA LEU A 399 9.24 -10.30 12.36
C LEU A 399 10.44 -10.60 11.43
N ASN A 400 10.83 -11.87 11.30
CA ASN A 400 11.84 -12.30 10.35
C ASN A 400 11.40 -12.05 8.90
N ASN A 401 10.15 -12.35 8.55
CA ASN A 401 9.60 -12.05 7.23
C ASN A 401 9.60 -10.53 6.95
N VAL A 402 9.30 -9.69 7.95
CA VAL A 402 9.39 -8.22 7.79
C VAL A 402 10.84 -7.77 7.62
N GLN A 403 11.79 -8.36 8.37
CA GLN A 403 13.21 -8.05 8.23
C GLN A 403 13.73 -8.41 6.84
N GLN A 404 13.37 -9.60 6.34
CA GLN A 404 13.74 -10.07 5.01
C GLN A 404 13.17 -9.14 3.93
N PHE A 405 11.86 -8.87 4.00
CA PHE A 405 11.19 -7.93 3.10
C PHE A 405 11.86 -6.56 3.10
N LEU A 406 12.25 -6.06 4.27
CA LEU A 406 12.90 -4.76 4.39
C LEU A 406 14.23 -4.72 3.61
N SER A 407 15.08 -5.78 3.75
CA SER A 407 16.31 -5.90 2.99
C SER A 407 16.07 -5.92 1.48
N GLU A 408 15.08 -6.69 1.02
CA GLU A 408 14.71 -6.77 -0.40
C GLU A 408 14.14 -5.46 -0.95
N ALA A 409 13.37 -4.73 -0.12
CA ALA A 409 12.84 -3.42 -0.50
C ALA A 409 13.95 -2.36 -0.58
N GLU A 410 14.98 -2.44 0.27
CA GLU A 410 16.17 -1.59 0.17
C GLU A 410 16.93 -1.82 -1.13
N ASP A 411 17.14 -3.07 -1.50
CA ASP A 411 17.89 -3.43 -2.71
C ASP A 411 17.15 -3.05 -4.00
N ASN A 412 15.82 -3.14 -4.02
CA ASN A 412 15.04 -3.01 -5.25
C ASN A 412 14.24 -1.72 -5.38
N SER A 413 14.00 -0.99 -4.29
CA SER A 413 12.99 0.09 -4.29
C SER A 413 13.35 1.27 -3.38
N TYR A 414 14.60 1.36 -2.89
CA TYR A 414 15.00 2.38 -1.91
C TYR A 414 14.75 3.80 -2.41
N ASP A 415 15.13 4.11 -3.64
CA ASP A 415 15.00 5.46 -4.20
C ASP A 415 13.53 5.96 -4.19
N ARG A 416 12.59 5.05 -4.31
CA ARG A 416 11.15 5.37 -4.39
C ARG A 416 10.46 5.35 -3.02
N PHE A 417 10.89 4.48 -2.10
CA PHE A 417 10.23 4.25 -0.82
C PHE A 417 11.14 4.47 0.39
N ALA A 418 12.18 5.29 0.26
CA ALA A 418 13.17 5.52 1.31
C ALA A 418 12.52 5.86 2.67
N ALA A 419 11.54 6.77 2.70
CA ALA A 419 10.84 7.15 3.92
C ALA A 419 10.15 5.95 4.59
N ARG A 420 9.44 5.10 3.82
CA ARG A 420 8.78 3.90 4.36
C ARG A 420 9.78 2.87 4.87
N ILE A 421 10.90 2.73 4.19
CA ILE A 421 11.96 1.80 4.56
C ILE A 421 12.57 2.23 5.88
N GLU A 422 12.91 3.50 6.03
CA GLU A 422 13.50 4.03 7.26
C GLU A 422 12.52 4.00 8.45
N ASP A 423 11.25 4.35 8.24
CA ASP A 423 10.20 4.23 9.25
C ASP A 423 10.05 2.78 9.73
N LEU A 424 10.00 1.83 8.78
CA LEU A 424 9.84 0.41 9.11
C LEU A 424 11.08 -0.15 9.83
N LYS A 425 12.29 0.30 9.49
CA LYS A 425 13.52 -0.02 10.21
C LYS A 425 13.44 0.41 11.66
N GLN A 426 13.09 1.68 11.89
CA GLN A 426 12.98 2.23 13.25
C GLN A 426 11.92 1.49 14.08
N GLU A 427 10.78 1.15 13.47
CA GLU A 427 9.75 0.36 14.14
C GLU A 427 10.25 -1.04 14.50
N LEU A 428 10.96 -1.71 13.59
CA LEU A 428 11.47 -3.07 13.79
C LEU A 428 12.54 -3.12 14.88
N GLU A 429 13.41 -2.13 14.97
CA GLU A 429 14.44 -2.03 16.02
C GLU A 429 13.83 -2.04 17.43
N THR A 430 12.62 -1.52 17.61
CA THR A 430 11.95 -1.54 18.93
C THR A 430 11.61 -2.95 19.40
N TYR A 431 11.58 -3.93 18.52
CA TYR A 431 11.39 -5.34 18.87
C TYR A 431 12.73 -6.06 19.10
N LYS A 432 13.80 -5.71 18.37
CA LYS A 432 15.15 -6.25 18.58
C LYS A 432 15.73 -5.88 19.96
N ALA A 433 15.49 -4.67 20.41
CA ALA A 433 15.94 -4.19 21.72
C ALA A 433 15.25 -4.90 22.91
N LYS A 434 14.17 -5.66 22.67
CA LYS A 434 13.45 -6.42 23.70
C LYS A 434 13.89 -7.88 23.80
N ASP A 435 14.68 -8.38 22.88
CA ASP A 435 15.31 -9.69 22.92
C ASP A 435 16.57 -9.68 23.77
N GLU A 436 16.50 -9.19 25.03
CA GLU A 436 17.39 -9.74 26.06
C GLU A 436 17.02 -11.21 26.26
N PRO A 437 18.01 -12.11 26.37
CA PRO A 437 17.74 -13.53 26.46
C PRO A 437 16.79 -13.79 27.62
N ILE A 438 15.60 -14.30 27.33
CA ILE A 438 14.72 -14.88 28.35
C ILE A 438 15.56 -15.93 29.04
N ARG A 439 16.05 -15.62 30.22
CA ARG A 439 16.68 -16.63 31.10
C ARG A 439 15.58 -17.66 31.32
N THR A 440 15.74 -18.81 30.69
CA THR A 440 15.00 -20.01 31.01
C THR A 440 15.21 -20.25 32.49
N ILE A 441 14.18 -20.01 33.30
CA ILE A 441 14.14 -20.43 34.69
C ILE A 441 14.05 -21.96 34.61
N GLY A 442 15.19 -22.62 34.60
CA GLY A 442 15.28 -24.05 34.77
C GLY A 442 14.82 -24.39 36.18
N PHE A 443 13.68 -25.06 36.32
CA PHE A 443 13.38 -25.78 37.55
C PHE A 443 14.37 -26.92 37.68
N HIS A 444 15.34 -26.80 38.57
CA HIS A 444 16.12 -27.94 39.08
C HIS A 444 15.13 -28.71 39.97
N ILE A 445 14.70 -29.87 39.49
CA ILE A 445 14.13 -30.91 40.35
C ILE A 445 15.34 -31.60 41.01
N ASN A 446 15.56 -31.32 42.32
CA ASN A 446 16.43 -32.15 43.11
C ASN A 446 15.69 -33.44 43.40
N GLU A 447 16.15 -34.55 42.82
CA GLU A 447 15.86 -35.90 43.29
C GLU A 447 16.73 -36.16 44.55
N GLU A 448 16.06 -36.33 45.68
CA GLU A 448 16.53 -37.18 46.79
C GLU A 448 15.63 -38.42 46.87
#